data_45aa7a1c78d28806a6ab1456c1c04332
#
_entry.id   45aa7a1c78d28806a6ab1456c1c04332
#
_cell.length_a   1.000
_cell.length_b   1.000
_cell.length_c   1.000
_cell.angle_alpha   90.00
_cell.angle_beta   90.00
_cell.angle_gamma   90.00
#
_symmetry.space_group_name_H-M   'P 1'
#
loop_
_entity.id
_entity.type
_entity.pdbx_description
1 polymer ?
#
loop_
_entity_poly.entity_id
_entity_poly.type
_entity_poly.pdbx_seq_one_letter_code
_entity_poly.pdbx_strand_id
1 'polypeptide(L)'
;YIAQINEIKSFQANITEDEKKLVSYWSAGAVLRWNEILRELVAKHNLPPYQNADGTYPFPSPNNPLAYPQFPFSNPPYAARAYAYVSAAQYDALVTAWYYKKRFNRAAPYKVDSSLQVLVPTSDLPSYPSEDAVVVGAAVEMLKMLFPGDQDFIQQKAEEHKRVRIISGANVRSDIEAGEALGRAVAQKFVTRARGDRAGAAAGNQAMWTKLETDCTARGETPWYSLELPKRPPMLPAFGKVKTFLFDSLTAVSLRPGPPPSVSSQQMKDETEEIYQMIKNPTRERTAIVHFWADGVATDTPPGHWDEIAAEDFIPKNFSEVRWARNMALLNMSLMDAAIVCWDTKNYYFNPRPTQLNPKIKTLTGIPNFPAYISGHSTFSGAAATILGHIIPERATAYDDMAREASLSRMYGGIHFRSDCEVGLTVGENVGNYAIQRATTDGAE
;
A
#
# COMPACT_ATOMS: atom_id res chain seq x y z
N TYR A 1 10.99 -22.83 -31.82
CA TYR A 1 10.68 -21.38 -31.86
C TYR A 1 9.72 -21.06 -33.01
N ILE A 2 9.98 -21.53 -34.26
CA ILE A 2 9.11 -21.28 -35.43
C ILE A 2 7.66 -21.75 -35.22
N ALA A 3 7.45 -22.92 -34.59
CA ALA A 3 6.10 -23.39 -34.26
C ALA A 3 5.33 -22.42 -33.37
N GLN A 4 6.01 -21.80 -32.41
CA GLN A 4 5.40 -20.80 -31.49
C GLN A 4 5.14 -19.47 -32.22
N ILE A 5 5.94 -19.08 -33.19
CA ILE A 5 5.66 -17.93 -34.07
C ILE A 5 4.40 -18.20 -34.90
N ASN A 6 4.24 -19.43 -35.45
CA ASN A 6 3.02 -19.80 -36.17
C ASN A 6 1.78 -19.78 -35.26
N GLU A 7 1.93 -20.07 -33.97
CA GLU A 7 0.86 -19.91 -32.98
C GLU A 7 0.42 -18.44 -32.86
N ILE A 8 1.35 -17.49 -32.78
CA ILE A 8 1.04 -16.06 -32.80
C ILE A 8 0.23 -15.69 -34.07
N LYS A 9 0.69 -16.13 -35.22
CA LYS A 9 -0.02 -15.86 -36.48
C LYS A 9 -1.46 -16.41 -36.47
N SER A 10 -1.67 -17.59 -35.91
CA SER A 10 -3.02 -18.18 -35.82
C SER A 10 -3.95 -17.36 -34.93
N PHE A 11 -3.43 -16.80 -33.84
CA PHE A 11 -4.20 -15.90 -32.96
C PHE A 11 -4.50 -14.58 -33.66
N GLN A 12 -3.52 -14.00 -34.34
CA GLN A 12 -3.67 -12.71 -35.02
C GLN A 12 -4.65 -12.78 -36.19
N ALA A 13 -4.75 -13.93 -36.86
CA ALA A 13 -5.73 -14.13 -37.94
C ALA A 13 -7.18 -14.02 -37.51
N ASN A 14 -7.47 -14.23 -36.24
CA ASN A 14 -8.80 -14.23 -35.63
C ASN A 14 -8.96 -13.25 -34.45
N ILE A 15 -8.08 -12.24 -34.39
CA ILE A 15 -8.09 -11.26 -33.29
C ILE A 15 -9.39 -10.46 -33.31
N THR A 16 -10.05 -10.38 -32.16
CA THR A 16 -11.29 -9.61 -31.96
C THR A 16 -10.98 -8.15 -31.60
N GLU A 17 -11.97 -7.26 -31.76
CA GLU A 17 -11.84 -5.86 -31.31
C GLU A 17 -11.68 -5.76 -29.80
N ASP A 18 -12.28 -6.67 -29.03
CA ASP A 18 -12.10 -6.68 -27.56
C ASP A 18 -10.71 -7.11 -27.17
N GLU A 19 -10.10 -8.08 -27.86
CA GLU A 19 -8.69 -8.43 -27.64
C GLU A 19 -7.75 -7.27 -27.99
N LYS A 20 -8.05 -6.47 -29.04
CA LYS A 20 -7.27 -5.26 -29.34
C LYS A 20 -7.35 -4.22 -28.22
N LYS A 21 -8.54 -4.03 -27.62
CA LYS A 21 -8.68 -3.16 -26.43
C LYS A 21 -7.87 -3.67 -25.26
N LEU A 22 -7.86 -4.99 -25.01
CA LEU A 22 -7.04 -5.60 -23.97
C LEU A 22 -5.53 -5.42 -24.25
N VAL A 23 -5.10 -5.53 -25.51
CA VAL A 23 -3.71 -5.21 -25.89
C VAL A 23 -3.38 -3.77 -25.51
N SER A 24 -4.25 -2.82 -25.85
CA SER A 24 -4.06 -1.41 -25.49
C SER A 24 -4.00 -1.20 -23.96
N TYR A 25 -4.90 -1.84 -23.22
CA TYR A 25 -4.93 -1.75 -21.76
C TYR A 25 -3.62 -2.24 -21.12
N TRP A 26 -3.20 -3.47 -21.45
CA TRP A 26 -2.00 -4.05 -20.85
C TRP A 26 -0.68 -3.44 -21.34
N SER A 27 -0.69 -2.76 -22.49
CA SER A 27 0.48 -2.08 -23.03
C SER A 27 0.92 -0.84 -22.24
N ALA A 28 0.10 -0.38 -21.30
CA ALA A 28 0.45 0.74 -20.43
C ALA A 28 1.54 0.40 -19.39
N GLY A 29 1.83 -0.89 -19.19
CA GLY A 29 2.86 -1.38 -18.28
C GLY A 29 2.32 -2.42 -17.29
N ALA A 30 3.07 -3.49 -17.12
CA ALA A 30 2.66 -4.60 -16.25
C ALA A 30 2.57 -4.18 -14.77
N VAL A 31 3.60 -3.51 -14.25
CA VAL A 31 3.64 -3.05 -12.84
C VAL A 31 2.49 -2.08 -12.57
N LEU A 32 2.24 -1.12 -13.48
CA LEU A 32 1.12 -0.18 -13.37
C LEU A 32 -0.22 -0.91 -13.26
N ARG A 33 -0.52 -1.81 -14.20
CA ARG A 33 -1.82 -2.52 -14.22
C ARG A 33 -2.03 -3.44 -13.04
N TRP A 34 -0.99 -4.12 -12.58
CA TRP A 34 -1.08 -4.95 -11.38
C TRP A 34 -1.16 -4.13 -10.08
N ASN A 35 -0.63 -2.89 -10.06
CA ASN A 35 -0.87 -1.97 -8.97
C ASN A 35 -2.34 -1.48 -8.95
N GLU A 36 -2.94 -1.14 -10.11
CA GLU A 36 -4.36 -0.80 -10.21
C GLU A 36 -5.26 -1.95 -9.72
N ILE A 37 -4.97 -3.19 -10.14
CA ILE A 37 -5.69 -4.39 -9.66
C ILE A 37 -5.55 -4.56 -8.14
N LEU A 38 -4.35 -4.34 -7.60
CA LEU A 38 -4.13 -4.41 -6.15
C LEU A 38 -4.91 -3.32 -5.41
N ARG A 39 -4.93 -2.08 -5.92
CA ARG A 39 -5.73 -0.99 -5.34
C ARG A 39 -7.23 -1.30 -5.37
N GLU A 40 -7.74 -1.87 -6.46
CA GLU A 40 -9.13 -2.35 -6.57
C GLU A 40 -9.45 -3.42 -5.50
N LEU A 41 -8.58 -4.41 -5.33
CA LEU A 41 -8.73 -5.45 -4.31
C LEU A 41 -8.68 -4.88 -2.89
N VAL A 42 -7.77 -3.95 -2.61
CA VAL A 42 -7.70 -3.25 -1.33
C VAL A 42 -9.00 -2.49 -1.06
N ALA A 43 -9.48 -1.70 -2.01
CA ALA A 43 -10.71 -0.93 -1.87
C ALA A 43 -11.94 -1.84 -1.65
N LYS A 44 -12.04 -2.94 -2.42
CA LYS A 44 -13.10 -3.95 -2.28
C LYS A 44 -13.16 -4.53 -0.86
N HIS A 45 -12.02 -4.77 -0.24
CA HIS A 45 -11.92 -5.39 1.08
C HIS A 45 -11.75 -4.39 2.23
N ASN A 46 -11.65 -3.10 1.96
CA ASN A 46 -11.58 -2.04 2.97
C ASN A 46 -12.98 -1.66 3.45
N LEU A 47 -13.66 -2.64 4.06
CA LEU A 47 -15.01 -2.49 4.59
C LEU A 47 -14.98 -2.48 6.13
N PRO A 48 -15.98 -1.86 6.78
CA PRO A 48 -16.13 -1.96 8.21
C PRO A 48 -16.28 -3.44 8.63
N PRO A 49 -15.93 -3.78 9.88
CA PRO A 49 -16.14 -5.12 10.38
C PRO A 49 -17.60 -5.54 10.22
N TYR A 50 -17.81 -6.85 10.04
CA TYR A 50 -19.15 -7.42 9.98
C TYR A 50 -19.97 -7.02 11.22
N GLN A 51 -21.19 -6.55 10.99
CA GLN A 51 -22.12 -6.15 12.04
C GLN A 51 -23.27 -7.18 12.09
N ASN A 52 -23.63 -7.59 13.30
CA ASN A 52 -24.81 -8.44 13.51
C ASN A 52 -26.10 -7.68 13.18
N ALA A 53 -27.20 -8.42 12.98
CA ALA A 53 -28.50 -7.81 12.66
C ALA A 53 -29.03 -6.87 13.74
N ASP A 54 -28.61 -7.02 14.98
CA ASP A 54 -28.95 -6.17 16.12
C ASP A 54 -28.06 -4.91 16.23
N GLY A 55 -27.17 -4.67 15.27
CA GLY A 55 -26.23 -3.56 15.27
C GLY A 55 -24.97 -3.79 16.11
N THR A 56 -24.82 -4.95 16.74
CA THR A 56 -23.62 -5.30 17.51
C THR A 56 -22.52 -5.85 16.61
N TYR A 57 -21.27 -5.86 17.11
CA TYR A 57 -20.14 -6.47 16.44
C TYR A 57 -19.73 -7.78 17.15
N PRO A 58 -19.44 -8.85 16.40
CA PRO A 58 -18.94 -10.08 17.00
C PRO A 58 -17.57 -9.84 17.64
N PHE A 59 -17.36 -10.40 18.83
CA PHE A 59 -16.05 -10.36 19.46
C PHE A 59 -15.04 -11.23 18.69
N PRO A 60 -13.78 -10.78 18.55
CA PRO A 60 -12.72 -11.61 18.02
C PRO A 60 -12.55 -12.85 18.89
N SER A 61 -12.59 -14.01 18.28
CA SER A 61 -12.41 -15.29 18.95
C SER A 61 -11.54 -16.20 18.10
N PRO A 62 -10.67 -17.02 18.71
CA PRO A 62 -9.95 -18.06 17.97
C PRO A 62 -10.88 -19.02 17.20
N ASN A 63 -12.12 -19.18 17.69
CA ASN A 63 -13.13 -20.03 17.06
C ASN A 63 -13.89 -19.32 15.93
N ASN A 64 -13.75 -18.00 15.81
CA ASN A 64 -14.33 -17.20 14.73
C ASN A 64 -13.32 -16.14 14.25
N PRO A 65 -12.25 -16.56 13.56
CA PRO A 65 -11.20 -15.65 13.12
C PRO A 65 -11.67 -14.64 12.07
N LEU A 66 -12.84 -14.86 11.46
CA LEU A 66 -13.42 -13.97 10.45
C LEU A 66 -14.30 -12.86 11.05
N ALA A 67 -14.62 -12.95 12.33
CA ALA A 67 -15.51 -11.99 12.98
C ALA A 67 -14.87 -10.59 13.12
N TYR A 68 -13.58 -10.54 13.51
CA TYR A 68 -12.83 -9.28 13.59
C TYR A 68 -11.34 -9.52 13.87
N PRO A 69 -10.43 -8.92 13.09
CA PRO A 69 -10.74 -8.27 11.80
C PRO A 69 -11.31 -9.29 10.82
N GLN A 70 -12.30 -8.90 10.05
CA GLN A 70 -12.83 -9.76 9.00
C GLN A 70 -11.72 -10.02 7.96
N PHE A 71 -11.51 -11.28 7.60
CA PHE A 71 -10.46 -11.65 6.65
C PHE A 71 -11.05 -11.89 5.23
N PRO A 72 -10.40 -11.40 4.15
CA PRO A 72 -9.31 -10.45 4.15
C PRO A 72 -9.84 -9.04 4.48
N PHE A 73 -9.17 -8.31 5.35
CA PHE A 73 -9.55 -6.98 5.75
C PHE A 73 -8.44 -5.99 5.39
N SER A 74 -8.74 -5.07 4.48
CA SER A 74 -7.78 -4.08 3.98
C SER A 74 -7.98 -2.76 4.71
N ASN A 75 -7.38 -2.62 5.88
CA ASN A 75 -7.21 -1.34 6.58
C ASN A 75 -5.86 -0.71 6.22
N PRO A 76 -5.58 0.55 6.59
CA PRO A 76 -4.34 1.21 6.19
C PRO A 76 -3.05 0.42 6.48
N PRO A 77 -2.83 -0.23 7.64
CA PRO A 77 -1.65 -1.05 7.87
C PRO A 77 -1.57 -2.32 7.00
N TYR A 78 -2.67 -3.04 6.86
CA TYR A 78 -2.69 -4.23 6.00
C TYR A 78 -2.61 -3.88 4.53
N ALA A 79 -3.20 -2.75 4.12
CA ALA A 79 -3.04 -2.22 2.76
C ALA A 79 -1.57 -1.88 2.47
N ALA A 80 -0.91 -1.10 3.33
CA ALA A 80 0.52 -0.79 3.20
C ALA A 80 1.37 -2.07 3.09
N ARG A 81 1.04 -3.09 3.91
CA ARG A 81 1.70 -4.40 3.84
C ARG A 81 1.47 -5.08 2.49
N ALA A 82 0.26 -5.07 1.97
CA ALA A 82 -0.05 -5.67 0.67
C ALA A 82 0.74 -5.00 -0.46
N TYR A 83 0.72 -3.67 -0.52
CA TYR A 83 1.48 -2.89 -1.50
C TYR A 83 2.98 -3.18 -1.42
N ALA A 84 3.56 -3.20 -0.22
CA ALA A 84 4.99 -3.46 -0.02
C ALA A 84 5.41 -4.86 -0.51
N TYR A 85 4.64 -5.89 -0.15
CA TYR A 85 4.98 -7.25 -0.54
C TYR A 85 4.85 -7.50 -2.04
N VAL A 86 3.78 -6.99 -2.67
CA VAL A 86 3.58 -7.14 -4.11
C VAL A 86 4.67 -6.39 -4.88
N SER A 87 4.93 -5.13 -4.55
CA SER A 87 5.92 -4.29 -5.24
C SER A 87 7.35 -4.85 -5.07
N ALA A 88 7.73 -5.26 -3.86
CA ALA A 88 9.05 -5.82 -3.61
C ALA A 88 9.24 -7.18 -4.35
N ALA A 89 8.22 -8.02 -4.38
CA ALA A 89 8.28 -9.29 -5.12
C ALA A 89 8.40 -9.07 -6.63
N GLN A 90 7.69 -8.11 -7.20
CA GLN A 90 7.79 -7.74 -8.61
C GLN A 90 9.18 -7.21 -8.95
N TYR A 91 9.74 -6.33 -8.12
CA TYR A 91 11.08 -5.77 -8.35
C TYR A 91 12.16 -6.86 -8.32
N ASP A 92 12.22 -7.68 -7.27
CA ASP A 92 13.20 -8.76 -7.17
C ASP A 92 13.07 -9.78 -8.32
N ALA A 93 11.84 -10.07 -8.74
CA ALA A 93 11.58 -10.96 -9.86
C ALA A 93 12.09 -10.37 -11.19
N LEU A 94 11.87 -9.08 -11.43
CA LEU A 94 12.37 -8.38 -12.62
C LEU A 94 13.89 -8.27 -12.64
N VAL A 95 14.53 -7.96 -11.51
CA VAL A 95 16.01 -7.98 -11.40
C VAL A 95 16.56 -9.36 -11.78
N THR A 96 15.93 -10.42 -11.27
CA THR A 96 16.31 -11.81 -11.62
C THR A 96 16.07 -12.10 -13.10
N ALA A 97 14.96 -11.64 -13.68
CA ALA A 97 14.66 -11.80 -15.10
C ALA A 97 15.73 -11.15 -15.99
N TRP A 98 16.21 -9.95 -15.63
CA TRP A 98 17.24 -9.24 -16.38
C TRP A 98 18.59 -9.97 -16.42
N TYR A 99 18.94 -10.71 -15.36
CA TYR A 99 20.11 -11.62 -15.40
C TYR A 99 19.97 -12.66 -16.52
N TYR A 100 18.80 -13.28 -16.64
CA TYR A 100 18.56 -14.29 -17.68
C TYR A 100 18.37 -13.66 -19.08
N LYS A 101 17.73 -12.50 -19.18
CA LYS A 101 17.63 -11.76 -20.46
C LYS A 101 19.01 -11.51 -21.08
N LYS A 102 19.95 -11.01 -20.28
CA LYS A 102 21.34 -10.81 -20.72
C LYS A 102 22.02 -12.12 -21.14
N ARG A 103 21.80 -13.20 -20.38
CA ARG A 103 22.44 -14.49 -20.61
C ARG A 103 21.94 -15.16 -21.88
N PHE A 104 20.66 -15.16 -22.14
CA PHE A 104 20.06 -15.87 -23.29
C PHE A 104 19.95 -15.00 -24.53
N ASN A 105 19.80 -13.71 -24.37
CA ASN A 105 19.72 -12.70 -25.43
C ASN A 105 18.81 -13.10 -26.61
N ARG A 106 17.63 -13.69 -26.29
CA ARG A 106 16.69 -14.19 -27.31
C ARG A 106 16.05 -13.02 -28.05
N ALA A 107 16.10 -13.01 -29.37
CA ALA A 107 15.42 -12.04 -30.20
C ALA A 107 13.88 -12.16 -30.05
N ALA A 108 13.19 -11.03 -30.05
CA ALA A 108 11.74 -11.00 -30.05
C ALA A 108 11.15 -11.64 -31.33
N PRO A 109 9.92 -12.21 -31.28
CA PRO A 109 9.30 -12.90 -32.39
C PRO A 109 9.27 -12.06 -33.68
N TYR A 110 8.92 -10.77 -33.58
CA TYR A 110 8.86 -9.84 -34.72
C TYR A 110 10.23 -9.51 -35.33
N LYS A 111 11.33 -9.73 -34.63
CA LYS A 111 12.69 -9.61 -35.16
C LYS A 111 13.10 -10.85 -35.95
N VAL A 112 12.48 -11.99 -35.68
CA VAL A 112 12.75 -13.27 -36.35
C VAL A 112 11.85 -13.45 -37.58
N ASP A 113 10.61 -12.97 -37.47
CA ASP A 113 9.62 -13.05 -38.55
C ASP A 113 8.92 -11.69 -38.77
N SER A 114 9.33 -10.97 -39.76
CA SER A 114 8.82 -9.63 -40.09
C SER A 114 7.38 -9.63 -40.65
N SER A 115 6.78 -10.81 -40.87
CA SER A 115 5.38 -10.90 -41.26
C SER A 115 4.41 -10.86 -40.11
N LEU A 116 4.89 -10.94 -38.84
CA LEU A 116 4.07 -10.76 -37.65
C LEU A 116 3.59 -9.30 -37.53
N GLN A 117 2.33 -9.13 -37.18
CA GLN A 117 1.82 -7.84 -36.76
C GLN A 117 2.29 -7.56 -35.31
N VAL A 118 2.92 -6.42 -35.10
CA VAL A 118 3.32 -5.99 -33.76
C VAL A 118 2.30 -4.97 -33.29
N LEU A 119 1.54 -5.35 -32.24
CA LEU A 119 0.43 -4.54 -31.72
C LEU A 119 0.83 -3.71 -30.50
N VAL A 120 2.11 -3.74 -30.11
CA VAL A 120 2.71 -3.00 -28.99
C VAL A 120 3.97 -2.28 -29.45
N PRO A 121 4.47 -1.28 -28.73
CA PRO A 121 5.74 -0.66 -29.08
C PRO A 121 6.87 -1.69 -29.18
N THR A 122 7.65 -1.62 -30.25
CA THR A 122 8.81 -2.50 -30.45
C THR A 122 9.97 -2.08 -29.57
N SER A 123 10.77 -3.04 -29.14
CA SER A 123 11.92 -2.83 -28.27
C SER A 123 13.13 -3.64 -28.76
N ASP A 124 14.33 -3.14 -28.47
CA ASP A 124 15.57 -3.87 -28.71
C ASP A 124 15.91 -4.87 -27.60
N LEU A 125 15.10 -4.93 -26.57
CA LEU A 125 15.32 -5.83 -25.44
C LEU A 125 15.06 -7.29 -25.81
N PRO A 126 15.80 -8.24 -25.22
CA PRO A 126 15.56 -9.68 -25.39
C PRO A 126 14.15 -10.06 -24.89
N SER A 127 13.48 -10.98 -25.60
CA SER A 127 12.11 -11.40 -25.24
C SER A 127 12.06 -12.41 -24.09
N TYR A 128 13.13 -13.15 -23.82
CA TYR A 128 13.15 -14.27 -22.87
C TYR A 128 13.98 -13.97 -21.63
N PRO A 129 13.44 -14.24 -20.41
CA PRO A 129 12.02 -14.47 -20.14
C PRO A 129 11.19 -13.17 -20.33
N SER A 130 9.87 -13.30 -20.53
CA SER A 130 8.97 -12.16 -20.64
C SER A 130 8.88 -11.38 -19.33
N GLU A 131 9.17 -10.07 -19.34
CA GLU A 131 9.04 -9.22 -18.13
C GLU A 131 7.60 -9.15 -17.64
N ASP A 132 6.64 -8.99 -18.54
CA ASP A 132 5.21 -9.00 -18.19
C ASP A 132 4.82 -10.29 -17.48
N ALA A 133 5.24 -11.45 -17.99
CA ALA A 133 4.94 -12.72 -17.38
C ALA A 133 5.65 -12.91 -16.01
N VAL A 134 6.83 -12.32 -15.83
CA VAL A 134 7.53 -12.28 -14.54
C VAL A 134 6.70 -11.49 -13.52
N VAL A 135 6.22 -10.31 -13.91
CA VAL A 135 5.35 -9.48 -13.06
C VAL A 135 4.05 -10.21 -12.74
N VAL A 136 3.42 -10.87 -13.73
CA VAL A 136 2.23 -11.72 -13.54
C VAL A 136 2.50 -12.79 -12.49
N GLY A 137 3.57 -13.57 -12.67
CA GLY A 137 3.90 -14.67 -11.75
C GLY A 137 4.11 -14.19 -10.32
N ALA A 138 4.82 -13.07 -10.14
CA ALA A 138 5.05 -12.47 -8.83
C ALA A 138 3.76 -11.92 -8.21
N ALA A 139 2.97 -11.16 -8.97
CA ALA A 139 1.72 -10.57 -8.50
C ALA A 139 0.71 -11.64 -8.10
N VAL A 140 0.48 -12.64 -8.94
CA VAL A 140 -0.51 -13.71 -8.69
C VAL A 140 -0.21 -14.48 -7.40
N GLU A 141 1.03 -14.87 -7.17
CA GLU A 141 1.41 -15.59 -5.94
C GLU A 141 1.16 -14.75 -4.68
N MET A 142 1.52 -13.47 -4.74
CA MET A 142 1.31 -12.56 -3.61
C MET A 142 -0.18 -12.27 -3.39
N LEU A 143 -0.91 -11.93 -4.46
CA LEU A 143 -2.33 -11.56 -4.37
C LEU A 143 -3.20 -12.74 -3.92
N LYS A 144 -2.94 -13.97 -4.38
CA LYS A 144 -3.67 -15.17 -3.91
C LYS A 144 -3.46 -15.46 -2.42
N MET A 145 -2.29 -15.13 -1.89
CA MET A 145 -2.04 -15.21 -0.45
C MET A 145 -2.76 -14.11 0.32
N LEU A 146 -2.76 -12.89 -0.21
CA LEU A 146 -3.31 -11.70 0.45
C LEU A 146 -4.84 -11.63 0.34
N PHE A 147 -5.40 -12.07 -0.78
CA PHE A 147 -6.84 -12.03 -1.11
C PHE A 147 -7.34 -13.41 -1.55
N PRO A 148 -7.37 -14.40 -0.65
CA PRO A 148 -7.71 -15.78 -1.01
C PRO A 148 -9.15 -15.96 -1.51
N GLY A 149 -10.04 -15.01 -1.24
CA GLY A 149 -11.40 -14.99 -1.78
C GLY A 149 -11.51 -14.56 -3.24
N ASP A 150 -10.46 -13.98 -3.82
CA ASP A 150 -10.45 -13.42 -5.19
C ASP A 150 -9.57 -14.22 -6.17
N GLN A 151 -9.25 -15.47 -5.85
CA GLN A 151 -8.32 -16.29 -6.65
C GLN A 151 -8.74 -16.43 -8.10
N ASP A 152 -10.04 -16.59 -8.38
CA ASP A 152 -10.56 -16.74 -9.74
C ASP A 152 -10.39 -15.45 -10.55
N PHE A 153 -10.72 -14.30 -9.95
CA PHE A 153 -10.50 -12.99 -10.57
C PHE A 153 -9.02 -12.73 -10.88
N ILE A 154 -8.15 -12.99 -9.89
CA ILE A 154 -6.70 -12.82 -10.05
C ILE A 154 -6.16 -13.73 -11.16
N GLN A 155 -6.61 -14.99 -11.22
CA GLN A 155 -6.19 -15.93 -12.25
C GLN A 155 -6.70 -15.51 -13.64
N GLN A 156 -7.95 -15.05 -13.73
CA GLN A 156 -8.52 -14.54 -14.98
C GLN A 156 -7.70 -13.37 -15.54
N LYS A 157 -7.31 -12.40 -14.70
CA LYS A 157 -6.46 -11.27 -15.09
C LYS A 157 -5.07 -11.71 -15.54
N ALA A 158 -4.51 -12.73 -14.89
CA ALA A 158 -3.23 -13.31 -15.27
C ALA A 158 -3.29 -13.96 -16.68
N GLU A 159 -4.30 -14.77 -16.95
CA GLU A 159 -4.46 -15.41 -18.27
C GLU A 159 -4.72 -14.38 -19.36
N GLU A 160 -5.54 -13.37 -19.09
CA GLU A 160 -5.78 -12.25 -20.00
C GLU A 160 -4.48 -11.52 -20.36
N HIS A 161 -3.68 -11.16 -19.37
CA HIS A 161 -2.39 -10.47 -19.61
C HIS A 161 -1.42 -11.33 -20.40
N LYS A 162 -1.22 -12.60 -20.02
CA LYS A 162 -0.33 -13.53 -20.72
C LYS A 162 -0.74 -13.74 -22.19
N ARG A 163 -2.05 -13.92 -22.44
CA ARG A 163 -2.60 -14.06 -23.78
C ARG A 163 -2.31 -12.84 -24.64
N VAL A 164 -2.50 -11.64 -24.08
CA VAL A 164 -2.22 -10.38 -24.77
C VAL A 164 -0.76 -10.29 -25.23
N ARG A 165 0.19 -10.72 -24.45
CA ARG A 165 1.62 -10.70 -24.83
C ARG A 165 1.93 -11.61 -26.01
N ILE A 166 1.22 -12.72 -26.15
CA ILE A 166 1.34 -13.62 -27.31
C ILE A 166 0.69 -12.99 -28.54
N ILE A 167 -0.58 -12.58 -28.44
CA ILE A 167 -1.35 -12.00 -29.54
C ILE A 167 -0.69 -10.74 -30.09
N SER A 168 -0.12 -9.92 -29.24
CA SER A 168 0.56 -8.68 -29.64
C SER A 168 1.85 -8.90 -30.43
N GLY A 169 2.32 -10.15 -30.55
CA GLY A 169 3.58 -10.47 -31.22
C GLY A 169 4.84 -10.16 -30.42
N ALA A 170 4.69 -9.79 -29.13
CA ALA A 170 5.81 -9.39 -28.27
C ALA A 170 6.61 -10.58 -27.75
N ASN A 171 5.93 -11.68 -27.41
CA ASN A 171 6.52 -12.86 -26.80
C ASN A 171 5.93 -14.14 -27.39
N VAL A 172 6.74 -15.20 -27.43
CA VAL A 172 6.25 -16.55 -27.69
C VAL A 172 5.87 -17.25 -26.38
N ARG A 173 5.12 -18.35 -26.47
CA ARG A 173 4.64 -19.12 -25.30
C ARG A 173 5.76 -19.48 -24.33
N SER A 174 6.92 -19.93 -24.79
CA SER A 174 8.03 -20.29 -23.89
C SER A 174 8.66 -19.09 -23.17
N ASP A 175 8.55 -17.86 -23.71
CA ASP A 175 8.97 -16.65 -23.00
C ASP A 175 8.04 -16.36 -21.82
N ILE A 176 6.72 -16.59 -22.03
CA ILE A 176 5.67 -16.40 -21.03
C ILE A 176 5.78 -17.44 -19.93
N GLU A 177 5.86 -18.72 -20.27
CA GLU A 177 5.96 -19.82 -19.29
C GLU A 177 7.20 -19.68 -18.40
N ALA A 178 8.35 -19.34 -18.99
CA ALA A 178 9.58 -19.11 -18.23
C ALA A 178 9.47 -17.88 -17.34
N GLY A 179 8.87 -16.80 -17.82
CA GLY A 179 8.66 -15.57 -17.06
C GLY A 179 7.74 -15.80 -15.86
N GLU A 180 6.59 -16.42 -16.08
CA GLU A 180 5.63 -16.73 -15.01
C GLU A 180 6.25 -17.63 -13.95
N ALA A 181 6.95 -18.72 -14.36
CA ALA A 181 7.61 -19.63 -13.43
C ALA A 181 8.67 -18.92 -12.58
N LEU A 182 9.45 -18.02 -13.19
CA LEU A 182 10.46 -17.22 -12.49
C LEU A 182 9.82 -16.28 -11.48
N GLY A 183 8.79 -15.53 -11.90
CA GLY A 183 8.06 -14.62 -11.01
C GLY A 183 7.47 -15.34 -9.80
N ARG A 184 6.84 -16.49 -10.01
CA ARG A 184 6.32 -17.34 -8.92
C ARG A 184 7.43 -17.80 -7.98
N ALA A 185 8.55 -18.27 -8.50
CA ALA A 185 9.66 -18.79 -7.69
C ALA A 185 10.25 -17.70 -6.77
N VAL A 186 10.38 -16.48 -7.28
CA VAL A 186 10.84 -15.35 -6.47
C VAL A 186 9.77 -14.97 -5.42
N ALA A 187 8.51 -14.85 -5.82
CA ALA A 187 7.42 -14.48 -4.91
C ALA A 187 7.24 -15.48 -3.76
N GLN A 188 7.55 -16.77 -3.92
CA GLN A 188 7.50 -17.75 -2.82
C GLN A 188 8.40 -17.38 -1.63
N LYS A 189 9.50 -16.67 -1.86
CA LYS A 189 10.35 -16.14 -0.78
C LYS A 189 9.61 -15.06 0.01
N PHE A 190 8.88 -14.20 -0.69
CA PHE A 190 8.04 -13.16 -0.07
C PHE A 190 6.82 -13.75 0.64
N VAL A 191 6.17 -14.76 0.08
CA VAL A 191 5.10 -15.53 0.75
C VAL A 191 5.61 -16.11 2.06
N THR A 192 6.79 -16.76 2.05
CA THR A 192 7.40 -17.30 3.26
C THR A 192 7.69 -16.22 4.29
N ARG A 193 8.25 -15.06 3.86
CA ARG A 193 8.49 -13.93 4.73
C ARG A 193 7.19 -13.37 5.31
N ALA A 194 6.16 -13.21 4.50
CA ALA A 194 4.86 -12.67 4.90
C ALA A 194 4.13 -13.55 5.92
N ARG A 195 4.26 -14.87 5.81
CA ARG A 195 3.70 -15.81 6.80
C ARG A 195 4.40 -15.75 8.16
N GLY A 196 5.65 -15.30 8.19
CA GLY A 196 6.47 -15.18 9.40
C GLY A 196 6.67 -13.76 9.90
N ASP A 197 6.00 -12.76 9.34
CA ASP A 197 6.22 -11.35 9.66
C ASP A 197 5.44 -10.82 10.88
N ARG A 198 4.65 -11.67 11.54
CA ARG A 198 3.78 -11.36 12.70
C ARG A 198 2.50 -10.59 12.40
N ALA A 199 2.18 -10.26 11.15
CA ALA A 199 0.94 -9.55 10.81
C ALA A 199 -0.32 -10.36 11.22
N GLY A 200 -0.28 -11.68 11.16
CA GLY A 200 -1.38 -12.54 11.59
C GLY A 200 -1.76 -12.40 13.09
N ALA A 201 -0.87 -11.87 13.92
CA ALA A 201 -1.12 -11.62 15.34
C ALA A 201 -1.40 -10.13 15.65
N ALA A 202 -1.49 -9.27 14.63
CA ALA A 202 -1.58 -7.83 14.81
C ALA A 202 -2.86 -7.35 15.50
N ALA A 203 -3.95 -8.12 15.43
CA ALA A 203 -5.21 -7.81 16.13
C ALA A 203 -5.08 -7.85 17.67
N GLY A 204 -4.08 -8.56 18.19
CA GLY A 204 -3.92 -8.74 19.63
C GLY A 204 -5.00 -9.64 20.25
N ASN A 205 -5.20 -9.46 21.55
CA ASN A 205 -6.21 -10.18 22.35
C ASN A 205 -6.68 -9.33 23.52
N GLN A 206 -7.68 -9.81 24.28
CA GLN A 206 -8.28 -9.07 25.40
C GLN A 206 -7.23 -8.67 26.47
N ALA A 207 -6.29 -9.55 26.80
CA ALA A 207 -5.25 -9.23 27.78
C ALA A 207 -4.36 -8.07 27.31
N MET A 208 -4.01 -8.05 26.04
CA MET A 208 -3.25 -6.95 25.43
C MET A 208 -4.05 -5.64 25.45
N TRP A 209 -5.32 -5.68 25.04
CA TRP A 209 -6.15 -4.47 25.00
C TRP A 209 -6.32 -3.85 26.37
N THR A 210 -6.61 -4.67 27.40
CA THR A 210 -6.69 -4.22 28.81
C THR A 210 -5.36 -3.66 29.29
N LYS A 211 -4.24 -4.27 28.91
CA LYS A 211 -2.91 -3.78 29.27
C LYS A 211 -2.62 -2.39 28.68
N LEU A 212 -3.01 -2.10 27.45
CA LEU A 212 -2.82 -0.79 26.83
C LEU A 212 -3.52 0.32 27.62
N GLU A 213 -4.76 0.09 28.04
CA GLU A 213 -5.52 1.01 28.89
C GLU A 213 -4.86 1.21 30.27
N THR A 214 -4.46 0.10 30.90
CA THR A 214 -3.80 0.11 32.21
C THR A 214 -2.46 0.85 32.17
N ASP A 215 -1.64 0.58 31.16
CA ASP A 215 -0.34 1.24 30.99
C ASP A 215 -0.49 2.74 30.75
N CYS A 216 -1.49 3.17 29.97
CA CYS A 216 -1.80 4.58 29.75
C CYS A 216 -2.21 5.27 31.06
N THR A 217 -3.13 4.66 31.79
CA THR A 217 -3.61 5.18 33.09
C THR A 217 -2.47 5.22 34.12
N ALA A 218 -1.59 4.23 34.13
CA ALA A 218 -0.43 4.20 35.05
C ALA A 218 0.57 5.33 34.79
N ARG A 219 0.60 5.88 33.58
CA ARG A 219 1.38 7.09 33.23
C ARG A 219 0.69 8.39 33.64
N GLY A 220 -0.50 8.34 34.22
CA GLY A 220 -1.31 9.49 34.62
C GLY A 220 -2.08 10.13 33.44
N GLU A 221 -2.21 9.41 32.34
CA GLU A 221 -2.88 9.89 31.12
C GLU A 221 -4.27 9.26 30.94
N THR A 222 -5.11 9.92 30.12
CA THR A 222 -6.44 9.41 29.76
C THR A 222 -6.30 8.44 28.57
N PRO A 223 -6.75 7.19 28.71
CA PRO A 223 -6.66 6.24 27.61
C PRO A 223 -7.69 6.53 26.50
N TRP A 224 -7.34 6.18 25.28
CA TRP A 224 -8.27 6.09 24.17
C TRP A 224 -9.34 5.01 24.45
N TYR A 225 -10.56 5.26 23.99
CA TYR A 225 -11.61 4.23 23.93
C TYR A 225 -12.38 4.33 22.61
N SER A 226 -12.94 3.20 22.17
CA SER A 226 -13.80 3.17 20.99
C SER A 226 -15.06 3.98 21.19
N LEU A 227 -15.41 4.80 20.20
CA LEU A 227 -16.67 5.56 20.14
C LEU A 227 -17.80 4.79 19.46
N GLU A 228 -17.51 3.59 18.99
CA GLU A 228 -18.52 2.70 18.40
C GLU A 228 -19.33 1.99 19.49
N LEU A 229 -20.56 1.63 19.15
CA LEU A 229 -21.45 0.90 20.06
C LEU A 229 -21.91 -0.41 19.40
N PRO A 230 -21.57 -1.58 19.99
CA PRO A 230 -20.69 -1.74 21.16
C PRO A 230 -19.24 -1.34 20.84
N LYS A 231 -18.47 -1.01 21.88
CA LYS A 231 -17.06 -0.64 21.74
C LYS A 231 -16.25 -1.77 21.10
N ARG A 232 -15.59 -1.47 19.99
CA ARG A 232 -14.65 -2.40 19.37
C ARG A 232 -13.26 -2.31 20.01
N PRO A 233 -12.49 -3.40 19.96
CA PRO A 233 -11.06 -3.33 20.26
C PRO A 233 -10.32 -2.36 19.33
N PRO A 234 -9.16 -1.81 19.74
CA PRO A 234 -8.36 -0.98 18.86
C PRO A 234 -7.92 -1.77 17.62
N MET A 235 -7.93 -1.10 16.47
CA MET A 235 -7.53 -1.71 15.19
C MET A 235 -6.04 -2.06 15.22
N LEU A 236 -5.71 -3.33 15.08
CA LEU A 236 -4.37 -3.88 14.90
C LEU A 236 -3.32 -3.38 15.90
N PRO A 237 -3.57 -3.43 17.23
CA PRO A 237 -2.70 -2.84 18.22
C PRO A 237 -1.29 -3.44 18.28
N ALA A 238 -1.07 -4.63 17.73
CA ALA A 238 0.24 -5.26 17.64
C ALA A 238 0.94 -5.06 16.28
N PHE A 239 0.40 -4.25 15.37
CA PHE A 239 1.03 -4.03 14.06
C PHE A 239 2.43 -3.40 14.15
N GLY A 240 2.69 -2.61 15.18
CA GLY A 240 4.04 -2.09 15.47
C GLY A 240 5.11 -3.17 15.71
N LYS A 241 4.72 -4.45 15.84
CA LYS A 241 5.62 -5.60 15.99
C LYS A 241 5.85 -6.38 14.69
N VAL A 242 5.24 -5.95 13.60
CA VAL A 242 5.40 -6.56 12.28
C VAL A 242 6.82 -6.33 11.78
N LYS A 243 7.35 -7.29 11.02
CA LYS A 243 8.72 -7.22 10.49
C LYS A 243 8.85 -6.19 9.38
N THR A 244 9.68 -5.18 9.61
CA THR A 244 10.01 -4.08 8.68
C THR A 244 10.80 -4.53 7.46
N PHE A 245 10.83 -3.72 6.41
CA PHE A 245 11.62 -3.95 5.20
C PHE A 245 12.97 -3.23 5.22
N LEU A 246 13.00 -1.98 5.66
CA LEU A 246 14.14 -1.07 5.48
C LEU A 246 15.11 -1.06 6.67
N PHE A 247 14.64 -1.45 7.84
CA PHE A 247 15.43 -1.43 9.08
C PHE A 247 14.98 -2.57 10.02
N ASP A 248 15.66 -2.75 11.12
CA ASP A 248 15.32 -3.77 12.12
C ASP A 248 14.28 -3.28 13.16
N SER A 249 13.81 -4.19 14.00
CA SER A 249 12.80 -3.88 15.01
C SER A 249 13.30 -2.96 16.13
N LEU A 250 14.61 -2.90 16.39
CA LEU A 250 15.18 -1.97 17.37
C LEU A 250 15.15 -0.55 16.82
N THR A 251 15.49 -0.39 15.55
CA THR A 251 15.38 0.88 14.84
C THR A 251 13.92 1.35 14.79
N ALA A 252 12.96 0.44 14.51
CA ALA A 252 11.54 0.79 14.53
C ALA A 252 11.09 1.38 15.87
N VAL A 253 11.53 0.79 16.98
CA VAL A 253 11.25 1.30 18.33
C VAL A 253 11.98 2.63 18.61
N SER A 254 13.21 2.80 18.11
CA SER A 254 13.97 4.06 18.29
C SER A 254 13.38 5.25 17.52
N LEU A 255 12.62 4.97 16.45
CA LEU A 255 11.90 5.99 15.68
C LEU A 255 10.60 6.44 16.35
N ARG A 256 10.17 5.78 17.44
CA ARG A 256 9.03 6.26 18.24
C ARG A 256 9.34 7.65 18.79
N PRO A 257 8.50 8.66 18.50
CA PRO A 257 8.72 10.02 19.01
C PRO A 257 8.49 10.12 20.51
N GLY A 258 8.82 11.27 21.11
CA GLY A 258 8.45 11.60 22.47
C GLY A 258 6.92 11.59 22.69
N PRO A 259 6.45 11.70 23.96
CA PRO A 259 5.04 11.63 24.28
C PRO A 259 4.23 12.79 23.67
N PRO A 260 2.92 12.57 23.39
CA PRO A 260 2.02 13.68 23.09
C PRO A 260 1.92 14.65 24.28
N PRO A 261 1.45 15.88 24.07
CA PRO A 261 1.09 16.75 25.18
C PRO A 261 0.12 16.06 26.14
N SER A 262 0.38 16.14 27.45
CA SER A 262 -0.53 15.55 28.44
C SER A 262 -1.94 16.13 28.31
N VAL A 263 -2.96 15.28 28.49
CA VAL A 263 -4.38 15.69 28.42
C VAL A 263 -4.69 16.86 29.39
N SER A 264 -4.00 16.95 30.52
CA SER A 264 -4.16 18.02 31.49
C SER A 264 -3.41 19.30 31.13
N SER A 265 -2.48 19.27 30.17
CA SER A 265 -1.63 20.40 29.80
C SER A 265 -2.40 21.55 29.13
N GLN A 266 -1.86 22.77 29.22
CA GLN A 266 -2.42 23.91 28.50
C GLN A 266 -2.32 23.71 27.00
N GLN A 267 -1.22 23.16 26.48
CA GLN A 267 -1.04 22.86 25.07
C GLN A 267 -2.16 21.96 24.53
N MET A 268 -2.51 20.87 25.22
CA MET A 268 -3.60 19.99 24.76
C MET A 268 -4.96 20.68 24.78
N LYS A 269 -5.21 21.57 25.74
CA LYS A 269 -6.43 22.39 25.78
C LYS A 269 -6.50 23.33 24.58
N ASP A 270 -5.38 24.01 24.27
CA ASP A 270 -5.29 24.95 23.15
C ASP A 270 -5.46 24.21 21.80
N GLU A 271 -4.82 23.06 21.62
CA GLU A 271 -4.98 22.22 20.44
C GLU A 271 -6.43 21.69 20.29
N THR A 272 -7.06 21.30 21.41
CA THR A 272 -8.48 20.87 21.40
C THR A 272 -9.41 22.00 20.99
N GLU A 273 -9.18 23.22 21.50
CA GLU A 273 -9.95 24.40 21.12
C GLU A 273 -9.71 24.77 19.66
N GLU A 274 -8.47 24.68 19.17
CA GLU A 274 -8.13 24.89 17.74
C GLU A 274 -8.97 23.98 16.84
N ILE A 275 -9.01 22.68 17.12
CA ILE A 275 -9.82 21.73 16.35
C ILE A 275 -11.30 22.08 16.43
N TYR A 276 -11.81 22.45 17.61
CA TYR A 276 -13.19 22.85 17.77
C TYR A 276 -13.54 24.07 16.92
N GLN A 277 -12.68 25.10 16.87
CA GLN A 277 -12.88 26.27 16.05
C GLN A 277 -12.85 25.96 14.54
N MET A 278 -11.97 25.05 14.10
CA MET A 278 -11.94 24.57 12.70
C MET A 278 -13.25 23.91 12.31
N ILE A 279 -13.79 23.04 13.15
CA ILE A 279 -15.04 22.31 12.91
C ILE A 279 -16.28 23.23 13.01
N LYS A 280 -16.26 24.21 13.91
CA LYS A 280 -17.35 25.18 14.05
C LYS A 280 -17.49 26.10 12.85
N ASN A 281 -16.38 26.39 12.19
CA ASN A 281 -16.32 27.32 11.06
C ASN A 281 -15.72 26.64 9.81
N PRO A 282 -16.37 25.59 9.28
CA PRO A 282 -15.86 24.90 8.10
C PRO A 282 -15.97 25.80 6.87
N THR A 283 -14.95 25.80 6.02
CA THR A 283 -15.03 26.40 4.68
C THR A 283 -15.24 25.30 3.64
N ARG A 284 -15.79 25.67 2.47
CA ARG A 284 -15.95 24.72 1.36
C ARG A 284 -14.61 24.13 0.93
N GLU A 285 -13.57 24.94 0.90
CA GLU A 285 -12.19 24.52 0.58
C GLU A 285 -11.67 23.48 1.57
N ARG A 286 -11.72 23.76 2.88
CA ARG A 286 -11.32 22.80 3.92
C ARG A 286 -12.11 21.51 3.86
N THR A 287 -13.42 21.61 3.59
CA THR A 287 -14.28 20.43 3.44
C THR A 287 -13.86 19.59 2.23
N ALA A 288 -13.54 20.24 1.09
CA ALA A 288 -13.03 19.53 -0.09
C ALA A 288 -11.70 18.81 0.20
N ILE A 289 -10.76 19.48 0.87
CA ILE A 289 -9.48 18.88 1.30
C ILE A 289 -9.71 17.68 2.22
N VAL A 290 -10.66 17.74 3.18
CA VAL A 290 -11.00 16.63 4.05
C VAL A 290 -11.49 15.42 3.24
N HIS A 291 -12.35 15.65 2.26
CA HIS A 291 -12.91 14.56 1.44
C HIS A 291 -11.89 14.00 0.45
N PHE A 292 -11.04 14.84 -0.12
CA PHE A 292 -9.97 14.37 -1.02
C PHE A 292 -9.00 13.42 -0.32
N TRP A 293 -8.58 13.75 0.91
CA TRP A 293 -7.70 12.92 1.74
C TRP A 293 -8.46 12.03 2.73
N ALA A 294 -9.73 11.73 2.50
CA ALA A 294 -10.50 10.93 3.46
C ALA A 294 -9.95 9.50 3.58
N ASP A 295 -9.68 8.87 2.45
CA ASP A 295 -9.08 7.54 2.33
C ASP A 295 -9.71 6.51 3.28
N GLY A 296 -11.03 6.59 3.40
CA GLY A 296 -11.82 5.81 4.35
C GLY A 296 -12.29 4.48 3.78
N VAL A 297 -13.47 4.05 4.27
CA VAL A 297 -14.12 2.81 3.86
C VAL A 297 -14.32 2.75 2.34
N ALA A 298 -14.05 1.58 1.76
CA ALA A 298 -14.16 1.28 0.32
C ALA A 298 -13.21 2.10 -0.58
N THR A 299 -12.15 2.66 -0.02
CA THR A 299 -11.03 3.24 -0.78
C THR A 299 -9.80 2.34 -0.72
N ASP A 300 -8.82 2.63 -1.56
CA ASP A 300 -7.53 1.97 -1.56
C ASP A 300 -6.59 2.41 -0.42
N THR A 301 -7.11 3.22 0.52
CA THR A 301 -6.43 3.73 1.73
C THR A 301 -5.31 4.74 1.44
N PRO A 302 -4.76 5.46 2.44
CA PRO A 302 -3.69 6.43 2.20
C PRO A 302 -2.47 5.87 1.43
N PRO A 303 -1.98 4.65 1.70
CA PRO A 303 -0.92 4.06 0.87
C PRO A 303 -1.29 3.92 -0.61
N GLY A 304 -2.51 3.48 -0.94
CA GLY A 304 -2.97 3.35 -2.32
C GLY A 304 -3.14 4.70 -3.02
N HIS A 305 -3.60 5.72 -2.30
CA HIS A 305 -3.68 7.09 -2.82
C HIS A 305 -2.29 7.64 -3.19
N TRP A 306 -1.26 7.37 -2.37
CA TRP A 306 0.11 7.72 -2.72
C TRP A 306 0.68 6.88 -3.87
N ASP A 307 0.24 5.63 -4.04
CA ASP A 307 0.56 4.82 -5.22
C ASP A 307 -0.06 5.42 -6.50
N GLU A 308 -1.29 5.96 -6.43
CA GLU A 308 -1.94 6.65 -7.53
C GLU A 308 -1.19 7.91 -7.95
N ILE A 309 -0.86 8.78 -6.99
CA ILE A 309 -0.04 9.98 -7.21
C ILE A 309 1.30 9.61 -7.86
N ALA A 310 1.96 8.58 -7.34
CA ALA A 310 3.23 8.10 -7.91
C ALA A 310 3.05 7.59 -9.34
N ALA A 311 2.02 6.80 -9.62
CA ALA A 311 1.75 6.26 -10.95
C ALA A 311 1.50 7.38 -11.97
N GLU A 312 0.70 8.38 -11.63
CA GLU A 312 0.45 9.55 -12.50
C GLU A 312 1.75 10.29 -12.85
N ASP A 313 2.63 10.48 -11.89
CA ASP A 313 3.91 11.16 -12.10
C ASP A 313 4.97 10.28 -12.78
N PHE A 314 4.88 8.94 -12.68
CA PHE A 314 5.79 8.01 -13.37
C PHE A 314 5.45 7.82 -14.85
N ILE A 315 4.17 7.89 -15.24
CA ILE A 315 3.73 7.74 -16.65
C ILE A 315 4.51 8.64 -17.59
N PRO A 316 4.65 9.97 -17.38
CA PRO A 316 5.38 10.85 -18.29
C PRO A 316 6.90 10.66 -18.24
N LYS A 317 7.44 9.92 -17.27
CA LYS A 317 8.90 9.73 -17.10
C LYS A 317 9.50 8.65 -18.01
N ASN A 318 8.67 7.88 -18.67
CA ASN A 318 9.11 6.82 -19.57
C ASN A 318 10.10 5.83 -18.91
N PHE A 319 9.87 5.50 -17.64
CA PHE A 319 10.67 4.51 -16.92
C PHE A 319 10.52 3.12 -17.56
N SER A 320 11.61 2.36 -17.58
CA SER A 320 11.54 0.93 -17.90
C SER A 320 10.73 0.17 -16.85
N GLU A 321 10.20 -1.00 -17.22
CA GLU A 321 9.38 -1.81 -16.31
C GLU A 321 10.10 -2.14 -15.00
N VAL A 322 11.39 -2.47 -15.06
CA VAL A 322 12.19 -2.72 -13.85
C VAL A 322 12.41 -1.46 -13.01
N ARG A 323 12.50 -0.28 -13.63
CA ARG A 323 12.60 1.00 -12.92
C ARG A 323 11.26 1.36 -12.24
N TRP A 324 10.14 1.11 -12.91
CA TRP A 324 8.82 1.22 -12.31
C TRP A 324 8.69 0.35 -11.06
N ALA A 325 9.02 -0.94 -11.19
CA ALA A 325 8.96 -1.87 -10.06
C ALA A 325 9.85 -1.45 -8.89
N ARG A 326 11.07 -0.97 -9.17
CA ARG A 326 11.98 -0.45 -8.13
C ARG A 326 11.36 0.74 -7.40
N ASN A 327 10.86 1.71 -8.14
CA ASN A 327 10.32 2.94 -7.56
C ASN A 327 9.09 2.66 -6.72
N MET A 328 8.17 1.80 -7.20
CA MET A 328 7.01 1.33 -6.42
C MET A 328 7.44 0.52 -5.19
N ALA A 329 8.48 -0.32 -5.29
CA ALA A 329 8.98 -1.07 -4.15
C ALA A 329 9.56 -0.15 -3.06
N LEU A 330 10.35 0.85 -3.43
CA LEU A 330 10.90 1.83 -2.50
C LEU A 330 9.79 2.62 -1.80
N LEU A 331 8.81 3.12 -2.54
CA LEU A 331 7.64 3.82 -2.00
C LEU A 331 6.90 2.92 -1.00
N ASN A 332 6.51 1.73 -1.43
CA ASN A 332 5.64 0.87 -0.64
C ASN A 332 6.32 0.21 0.56
N MET A 333 7.62 -0.09 0.49
CA MET A 333 8.40 -0.50 1.67
C MET A 333 8.46 0.63 2.69
N SER A 334 8.64 1.89 2.24
CA SER A 334 8.61 3.07 3.10
C SER A 334 7.24 3.24 3.79
N LEU A 335 6.14 3.10 3.04
CA LEU A 335 4.78 3.21 3.57
C LEU A 335 4.46 2.11 4.59
N MET A 336 4.86 0.88 4.34
CA MET A 336 4.67 -0.21 5.30
C MET A 336 5.46 0.03 6.59
N ASP A 337 6.70 0.44 6.50
CA ASP A 337 7.54 0.67 7.67
C ASP A 337 7.07 1.92 8.45
N ALA A 338 6.55 2.95 7.74
CA ALA A 338 5.86 4.08 8.35
C ALA A 338 4.60 3.64 9.13
N ALA A 339 3.81 2.71 8.58
CA ALA A 339 2.67 2.12 9.30
C ALA A 339 3.11 1.40 10.58
N ILE A 340 4.21 0.67 10.53
CA ILE A 340 4.74 -0.06 11.70
C ILE A 340 5.14 0.90 12.81
N VAL A 341 5.92 1.94 12.51
CA VAL A 341 6.34 2.96 13.49
C VAL A 341 5.13 3.75 14.01
N CYS A 342 4.19 4.11 13.13
CA CYS A 342 2.96 4.80 13.52
C CYS A 342 2.11 3.96 14.49
N TRP A 343 1.88 2.68 14.19
CA TRP A 343 1.08 1.79 15.04
C TRP A 343 1.78 1.41 16.34
N ASP A 344 3.11 1.29 16.35
CA ASP A 344 3.90 1.18 17.57
C ASP A 344 3.65 2.39 18.49
N THR A 345 3.80 3.59 17.93
CA THR A 345 3.60 4.85 18.66
C THR A 345 2.18 5.00 19.20
N LYS A 346 1.16 4.75 18.36
CA LYS A 346 -0.25 4.84 18.73
C LYS A 346 -0.59 3.96 19.94
N ASN A 347 -0.12 2.73 19.91
CA ASN A 347 -0.45 1.74 20.92
C ASN A 347 0.47 1.82 22.15
N TYR A 348 1.64 2.43 22.02
CA TYR A 348 2.47 2.74 23.19
C TYR A 348 1.88 3.86 24.03
N TYR A 349 1.47 4.99 23.44
CA TYR A 349 0.91 6.13 24.16
C TYR A 349 -0.58 5.98 24.45
N PHE A 350 -1.33 5.38 23.56
CA PHE A 350 -2.76 5.04 23.69
C PHE A 350 -3.64 6.24 24.03
N ASN A 351 -3.36 7.42 23.47
CA ASN A 351 -4.00 8.68 23.81
C ASN A 351 -5.34 8.91 23.10
N PRO A 352 -6.24 9.72 23.68
CA PRO A 352 -7.60 9.95 23.18
C PRO A 352 -7.63 10.77 21.87
N ARG A 353 -8.79 10.75 21.21
CA ARG A 353 -9.13 11.61 20.06
C ARG A 353 -9.69 12.97 20.51
N PRO A 354 -9.65 14.02 19.65
CA PRO A 354 -10.25 15.33 19.95
C PRO A 354 -11.70 15.23 20.42
N THR A 355 -12.50 14.37 19.79
CA THR A 355 -13.91 14.11 20.14
C THR A 355 -14.12 13.51 21.53
N GLN A 356 -13.11 12.86 22.10
CA GLN A 356 -13.16 12.32 23.48
C GLN A 356 -12.89 13.43 24.52
N LEU A 357 -12.04 14.41 24.18
CA LEU A 357 -11.73 15.53 25.05
C LEU A 357 -12.79 16.64 24.96
N ASN A 358 -13.37 16.85 23.76
CA ASN A 358 -14.46 17.79 23.55
C ASN A 358 -15.58 17.18 22.71
N PRO A 359 -16.67 16.68 23.33
CA PRO A 359 -17.80 16.07 22.63
C PRO A 359 -18.58 17.03 21.69
N LYS A 360 -18.30 18.33 21.74
CA LYS A 360 -18.88 19.31 20.83
C LYS A 360 -18.25 19.25 19.43
N ILE A 361 -17.07 18.65 19.29
CA ILE A 361 -16.42 18.43 18.01
C ILE A 361 -17.24 17.38 17.22
N LYS A 362 -17.80 17.83 16.10
CA LYS A 362 -18.52 16.97 15.14
C LYS A 362 -17.63 16.81 13.91
N THR A 363 -17.13 15.61 13.71
CA THR A 363 -16.16 15.34 12.65
C THR A 363 -16.77 15.43 11.25
N LEU A 364 -15.98 15.88 10.27
CA LEU A 364 -16.35 15.90 8.84
C LEU A 364 -16.03 14.58 8.13
N THR A 365 -15.40 13.66 8.81
CA THR A 365 -15.06 12.32 8.31
C THR A 365 -15.30 11.27 9.39
N GLY A 366 -15.24 9.98 9.03
CA GLY A 366 -15.34 8.90 10.00
C GLY A 366 -14.26 8.96 11.08
N ILE A 367 -14.61 8.62 12.31
CA ILE A 367 -13.65 8.55 13.43
C ILE A 367 -12.96 7.20 13.38
N PRO A 368 -11.62 7.15 13.19
CA PRO A 368 -10.92 5.87 13.14
C PRO A 368 -10.92 5.15 14.48
N ASN A 369 -11.09 3.83 14.46
CA ASN A 369 -11.14 2.98 15.66
C ASN A 369 -9.75 2.61 16.19
N PHE A 370 -8.90 3.61 16.42
CA PHE A 370 -7.55 3.51 17.01
C PHE A 370 -7.09 4.85 17.59
N PRO A 371 -6.07 4.86 18.50
CA PRO A 371 -5.58 6.08 19.17
C PRO A 371 -5.14 7.20 18.22
N ALA A 372 -5.14 8.43 18.72
CA ALA A 372 -4.85 9.62 17.92
C ALA A 372 -3.36 9.74 17.54
N TYR A 373 -2.49 9.83 18.53
CA TYR A 373 -1.06 10.17 18.36
C TYR A 373 -0.22 8.96 17.91
N ILE A 374 0.50 9.08 16.82
CA ILE A 374 0.65 10.12 15.80
C ILE A 374 -0.35 9.91 14.66
N SER A 375 -0.60 10.94 13.84
CA SER A 375 -1.51 10.83 12.69
C SER A 375 -0.99 9.86 11.63
N GLY A 376 -1.82 8.85 11.27
CA GLY A 376 -1.48 7.88 10.23
C GLY A 376 -1.30 8.53 8.87
N HIS A 377 -2.24 9.39 8.43
CA HIS A 377 -2.13 10.12 7.17
C HIS A 377 -0.85 10.95 7.09
N SER A 378 -0.51 11.67 8.18
CA SER A 378 0.72 12.46 8.22
C SER A 378 1.97 11.58 8.09
N THR A 379 1.98 10.43 8.77
CA THR A 379 3.14 9.50 8.74
C THR A 379 3.30 8.86 7.37
N PHE A 380 2.22 8.40 6.74
CA PHE A 380 2.27 7.89 5.37
C PHE A 380 2.72 8.98 4.39
N SER A 381 2.13 10.17 4.49
CA SER A 381 2.40 11.26 3.56
C SER A 381 3.83 11.80 3.68
N GLY A 382 4.36 11.92 4.90
CA GLY A 382 5.76 12.30 5.12
C GLY A 382 6.72 11.28 4.51
N ALA A 383 6.46 9.98 4.69
CA ALA A 383 7.28 8.93 4.11
C ALA A 383 7.20 8.90 2.57
N ALA A 384 5.99 9.03 2.00
CA ALA A 384 5.79 9.07 0.55
C ALA A 384 6.46 10.28 -0.10
N ALA A 385 6.21 11.49 0.42
CA ALA A 385 6.79 12.72 -0.11
C ALA A 385 8.32 12.67 -0.13
N THR A 386 8.92 12.16 0.95
CA THR A 386 10.39 12.05 1.07
C THR A 386 10.98 11.15 -0.01
N ILE A 387 10.45 9.94 -0.19
CA ILE A 387 11.00 9.02 -1.20
C ILE A 387 10.63 9.43 -2.62
N LEU A 388 9.42 9.95 -2.87
CA LEU A 388 9.02 10.43 -4.19
C LEU A 388 9.81 11.68 -4.59
N GLY A 389 10.12 12.58 -3.66
CA GLY A 389 10.99 13.73 -3.90
C GLY A 389 12.42 13.33 -4.26
N HIS A 390 12.92 12.19 -3.77
CA HIS A 390 14.19 11.61 -4.22
C HIS A 390 14.09 11.01 -5.62
N ILE A 391 13.00 10.30 -5.93
CA ILE A 391 12.78 9.64 -7.24
C ILE A 391 12.53 10.67 -8.35
N ILE A 392 11.79 11.74 -8.06
CA ILE A 392 11.44 12.82 -9.00
C ILE A 392 11.75 14.17 -8.33
N PRO A 393 13.03 14.60 -8.30
CA PRO A 393 13.45 15.80 -7.55
C PRO A 393 12.76 17.10 -7.96
N GLU A 394 12.37 17.22 -9.22
CA GLU A 394 11.64 18.39 -9.73
C GLU A 394 10.20 18.50 -9.19
N ARG A 395 9.67 17.45 -8.59
CA ARG A 395 8.35 17.41 -7.94
C ARG A 395 8.42 17.45 -6.42
N ALA A 396 9.62 17.47 -5.81
CA ALA A 396 9.81 17.36 -4.37
C ALA A 396 8.95 18.35 -3.57
N THR A 397 8.97 19.65 -3.94
CA THR A 397 8.13 20.67 -3.28
C THR A 397 6.64 20.37 -3.38
N ALA A 398 6.17 19.86 -4.52
CA ALA A 398 4.77 19.51 -4.71
C ALA A 398 4.35 18.34 -3.80
N TYR A 399 5.22 17.33 -3.66
CA TYR A 399 4.97 16.21 -2.73
C TYR A 399 4.95 16.68 -1.27
N ASP A 400 5.83 17.57 -0.88
CA ASP A 400 5.84 18.16 0.47
C ASP A 400 4.55 18.95 0.75
N ASP A 401 4.06 19.72 -0.21
CA ASP A 401 2.82 20.47 -0.09
C ASP A 401 1.61 19.52 0.01
N MET A 402 1.56 18.46 -0.80
CA MET A 402 0.55 17.41 -0.70
C MET A 402 0.58 16.70 0.66
N ALA A 403 1.76 16.40 1.19
CA ALA A 403 1.90 15.77 2.51
C ALA A 403 1.40 16.68 3.64
N ARG A 404 1.69 17.98 3.57
CA ARG A 404 1.16 18.97 4.51
C ARG A 404 -0.35 19.12 4.40
N GLU A 405 -0.91 19.14 3.18
CA GLU A 405 -2.35 19.20 2.95
C GLU A 405 -3.05 17.96 3.50
N ALA A 406 -2.53 16.75 3.23
CA ALA A 406 -3.03 15.50 3.78
C ALA A 406 -3.02 15.51 5.31
N SER A 407 -1.97 16.03 5.92
CA SER A 407 -1.84 16.21 7.36
C SER A 407 -2.88 17.18 7.92
N LEU A 408 -3.00 18.39 7.34
CA LEU A 408 -3.98 19.41 7.74
C LEU A 408 -5.42 18.94 7.57
N SER A 409 -5.69 18.10 6.56
CA SER A 409 -7.01 17.51 6.34
C SER A 409 -7.56 16.78 7.57
N ARG A 410 -6.68 16.21 8.41
CA ARG A 410 -7.07 15.49 9.63
C ARG A 410 -7.50 16.42 10.75
N MET A 411 -6.87 17.60 10.83
CA MET A 411 -7.28 18.66 11.75
C MET A 411 -8.62 19.26 11.28
N TYR A 412 -8.74 19.60 10.01
CA TYR A 412 -9.99 20.09 9.41
C TYR A 412 -11.13 19.08 9.54
N GLY A 413 -10.81 17.78 9.49
CA GLY A 413 -11.75 16.68 9.71
C GLY A 413 -12.13 16.45 11.18
N GLY A 414 -11.44 17.08 12.13
CA GLY A 414 -11.75 17.01 13.57
C GLY A 414 -11.29 15.74 14.25
N ILE A 415 -10.37 14.96 13.66
CA ILE A 415 -9.98 13.63 14.16
C ILE A 415 -8.56 13.53 14.70
N HIS A 416 -7.75 14.58 14.56
CA HIS A 416 -6.38 14.65 15.08
C HIS A 416 -6.04 16.02 15.64
N PHE A 417 -5.16 16.07 16.61
CA PHE A 417 -4.55 17.29 17.15
C PHE A 417 -3.39 17.77 16.26
N ARG A 418 -2.96 19.01 16.44
CA ARG A 418 -1.80 19.57 15.72
C ARG A 418 -0.53 18.73 15.98
N SER A 419 -0.27 18.44 17.24
CA SER A 419 0.89 17.61 17.61
C SER A 419 0.87 16.22 16.98
N ASP A 420 -0.31 15.57 16.83
CA ASP A 420 -0.42 14.29 16.11
C ASP A 420 0.05 14.42 14.66
N CYS A 421 -0.31 15.52 14.02
CA CYS A 421 -0.07 15.78 12.60
C CYS A 421 1.38 16.16 12.32
N GLU A 422 1.93 17.13 13.05
CA GLU A 422 3.29 17.63 12.86
C GLU A 422 4.34 16.56 13.18
N VAL A 423 4.18 15.89 14.31
CA VAL A 423 5.07 14.78 14.68
C VAL A 423 4.91 13.60 13.72
N GLY A 424 3.69 13.34 13.24
CA GLY A 424 3.44 12.31 12.24
C GLY A 424 4.20 12.54 10.94
N LEU A 425 4.22 13.77 10.41
CA LEU A 425 5.01 14.14 9.23
C LEU A 425 6.50 13.87 9.46
N THR A 426 7.06 14.38 10.57
CA THR A 426 8.49 14.21 10.90
C THR A 426 8.89 12.73 11.02
N VAL A 427 8.04 11.90 11.65
CA VAL A 427 8.30 10.44 11.74
C VAL A 427 8.25 9.81 10.36
N GLY A 428 7.29 10.21 9.51
CA GLY A 428 7.21 9.75 8.14
C GLY A 428 8.46 10.10 7.32
N GLU A 429 8.91 11.35 7.39
CA GLU A 429 10.15 11.83 6.74
C GLU A 429 11.36 10.99 7.19
N ASN A 430 11.48 10.71 8.49
CA ASN A 430 12.56 9.88 9.02
C ASN A 430 12.52 8.46 8.43
N VAL A 431 11.35 7.85 8.29
CA VAL A 431 11.21 6.54 7.64
C VAL A 431 11.53 6.63 6.14
N GLY A 432 11.06 7.68 5.45
CA GLY A 432 11.37 7.92 4.04
C GLY A 432 12.87 8.00 3.75
N ASN A 433 13.64 8.56 4.68
CA ASN A 433 15.11 8.62 4.56
C ASN A 433 15.78 7.23 4.56
N TYR A 434 15.22 6.22 5.23
CA TYR A 434 15.72 4.84 5.11
C TYR A 434 15.43 4.25 3.72
N ALA A 435 14.33 4.64 3.07
CA ALA A 435 14.09 4.26 1.69
C ALA A 435 15.09 4.93 0.72
N ILE A 436 15.44 6.20 0.95
CA ILE A 436 16.49 6.88 0.20
C ILE A 436 17.85 6.19 0.42
N GLN A 437 18.19 5.86 1.66
CA GLN A 437 19.41 5.11 1.96
C GLN A 437 19.43 3.76 1.21
N ARG A 438 18.32 3.06 1.16
CA ARG A 438 18.19 1.84 0.37
C ARG A 438 18.38 2.11 -1.12
N ALA A 439 17.76 3.16 -1.66
CA ALA A 439 17.85 3.54 -3.06
C ALA A 439 19.30 3.80 -3.48
N THR A 440 20.05 4.57 -2.67
CA THR A 440 21.46 4.95 -2.96
C THR A 440 22.47 3.81 -2.75
N THR A 441 22.05 2.68 -2.16
CA THR A 441 22.93 1.53 -1.84
C THR A 441 22.56 0.24 -2.55
N ASP A 442 21.48 0.20 -3.33
CA ASP A 442 21.04 -1.01 -4.03
C ASP A 442 21.76 -1.27 -5.36
N GLY A 443 22.64 -0.35 -5.79
CA GLY A 443 23.45 -0.46 -7.00
C GLY A 443 22.70 -0.19 -8.30
N ALA A 444 21.50 0.41 -8.22
CA ALA A 444 20.63 0.68 -9.38
C ALA A 444 20.56 2.16 -9.79
N GLU A 445 21.31 3.04 -9.13
CA GLU A 445 21.47 4.47 -9.48
C GLU A 445 22.57 4.71 -10.49
#